data_ab6582f0b14e470d803aacb899ead078
#
_entry.id   ab6582f0b14e470d803aacb899ead078
#
_cell.length_a   1.000
_cell.length_b   1.000
_cell.length_c   1.000
_cell.angle_alpha   90.00
_cell.angle_beta   90.00
_cell.angle_gamma   90.00
#
_symmetry.space_group_name_H-M   'P 1'
#
loop_
_entity.id
_entity.type
_entity.pdbx_description
1 polymer ?
#
loop_
_entity_poly.entity_id
_entity_poly.type
_entity_poly.pdbx_seq_one_letter_code
_entity_poly.pdbx_strand_id
1 'polypeptide(L)'
;MKKQFGVIQITGKTAVVVNQQGQDITNLFREDMIKLALENDQALAFNDETQRGQRISKSELPDEFSNLEAEQAKKEQEARVESDPVLQFINSAPSIKPKDLEMSDVKWKYLVRSAVRGKNIMMVGPAGCGKTMAAKALPEATNRPFFYFNLGATQDPRATLIGNTHFTDGATVFDQSAFVKAIQTENAVILMDELSRAHPEAWNILMTVLDENQRYLRLDEDVNAPTINVANGVSFIATANIGTEYTSTRTLDRALMDRFEI
;
A
#
# COMPACT_ATOMS: atom_id res chain seq x y z
N MET A 1 -6.98 14.07 -49.37
CA MET A 1 -6.75 15.10 -48.30
C MET A 1 -5.70 14.58 -47.37
N LYS A 2 -4.50 15.13 -47.41
CA LYS A 2 -3.48 14.78 -46.37
C LYS A 2 -3.69 15.68 -45.16
N LYS A 3 -4.19 15.12 -44.07
CA LYS A 3 -4.20 15.76 -42.76
C LYS A 3 -3.10 15.16 -41.93
N GLN A 4 -2.34 16.01 -41.23
CA GLN A 4 -1.39 15.60 -40.25
C GLN A 4 -2.03 15.80 -38.87
N PHE A 5 -2.04 14.75 -38.06
CA PHE A 5 -2.58 14.80 -36.70
C PHE A 5 -1.42 14.86 -35.72
N GLY A 6 -1.61 15.57 -34.61
CA GLY A 6 -0.61 15.70 -33.57
C GLY A 6 -1.21 15.70 -32.18
N VAL A 7 -0.50 15.06 -31.25
CA VAL A 7 -0.79 15.06 -29.82
C VAL A 7 0.23 15.95 -29.11
N ILE A 8 -0.22 16.71 -28.15
CA ILE A 8 0.65 17.61 -27.39
C ILE A 8 1.33 16.82 -26.26
N GLN A 9 2.63 16.89 -26.20
CA GLN A 9 3.48 16.30 -25.17
C GLN A 9 4.18 17.39 -24.38
N ILE A 10 4.30 17.21 -23.06
CA ILE A 10 5.05 18.11 -22.21
C ILE A 10 6.44 17.51 -21.96
N THR A 11 7.46 18.13 -22.52
CA THR A 11 8.86 17.74 -22.30
C THR A 11 9.54 18.79 -21.44
N GLY A 12 9.69 18.51 -20.15
CA GLY A 12 10.18 19.48 -19.18
C GLY A 12 9.21 20.64 -18.98
N LYS A 13 9.58 21.85 -19.43
CA LYS A 13 8.74 23.06 -19.36
C LYS A 13 8.12 23.45 -20.71
N THR A 14 8.33 22.66 -21.76
CA THR A 14 7.93 23.00 -23.13
C THR A 14 6.87 22.04 -23.63
N ALA A 15 5.83 22.56 -24.27
CA ALA A 15 4.84 21.77 -24.97
C ALA A 15 5.30 21.53 -26.42
N VAL A 16 5.34 20.28 -26.84
CA VAL A 16 5.75 19.84 -28.18
C VAL A 16 4.59 19.07 -28.81
N VAL A 17 4.32 19.29 -30.09
CA VAL A 17 3.31 18.56 -30.84
C VAL A 17 4.00 17.46 -31.65
N VAL A 18 3.62 16.21 -31.43
CA VAL A 18 4.20 15.06 -32.14
C VAL A 18 3.17 14.35 -33.01
N ASN A 19 3.60 13.89 -34.17
CA ASN A 19 2.79 13.09 -35.07
C ASN A 19 2.79 11.60 -34.65
N GLN A 20 2.08 10.76 -35.41
CA GLN A 20 1.99 9.31 -35.15
C GLN A 20 3.34 8.57 -35.24
N GLN A 21 4.36 9.14 -35.87
CA GLN A 21 5.73 8.60 -35.93
C GLN A 21 6.62 9.13 -34.79
N GLY A 22 6.08 9.93 -33.87
CA GLY A 22 6.83 10.55 -32.79
C GLY A 22 7.71 11.73 -33.23
N GLN A 23 7.51 12.24 -34.45
CA GLN A 23 8.25 13.38 -34.97
C GLN A 23 7.63 14.69 -34.48
N ASP A 24 8.48 15.64 -34.14
CA ASP A 24 8.07 16.99 -33.75
C ASP A 24 7.51 17.77 -34.94
N ILE A 25 6.25 18.14 -34.81
CA ILE A 25 5.52 18.97 -35.78
C ILE A 25 4.99 20.27 -35.18
N THR A 26 5.56 20.69 -34.05
CA THR A 26 5.16 21.90 -33.31
C THR A 26 5.15 23.13 -34.19
N ASN A 27 6.09 23.24 -35.13
CA ASN A 27 6.23 24.34 -36.07
C ASN A 27 5.05 24.53 -37.02
N LEU A 28 4.19 23.54 -37.18
CA LEU A 28 2.97 23.62 -37.99
C LEU A 28 1.82 24.36 -37.26
N PHE A 29 1.97 24.61 -35.97
CA PHE A 29 0.89 25.18 -35.15
C PHE A 29 1.35 26.46 -34.46
N ARG A 30 0.40 27.36 -34.24
CA ARG A 30 0.66 28.58 -33.46
C ARG A 30 0.68 28.28 -31.97
N GLU A 31 1.52 28.97 -31.23
CA GLU A 31 1.68 28.78 -29.76
C GLU A 31 0.37 28.95 -29.00
N ASP A 32 -0.44 29.95 -29.38
CA ASP A 32 -1.75 30.20 -28.77
C ASP A 32 -2.72 29.01 -28.96
N MET A 33 -2.67 28.36 -30.13
CA MET A 33 -3.47 27.19 -30.44
C MET A 33 -3.04 25.97 -29.60
N ILE A 34 -1.72 25.76 -29.46
CA ILE A 34 -1.15 24.67 -28.66
C ILE A 34 -1.55 24.84 -27.20
N LYS A 35 -1.43 26.07 -26.67
CA LYS A 35 -1.81 26.38 -25.29
C LYS A 35 -3.29 26.12 -25.01
N LEU A 36 -4.17 26.60 -25.89
CA LEU A 36 -5.62 26.37 -25.77
C LEU A 36 -6.02 24.91 -25.93
N ALA A 37 -5.32 24.15 -26.77
CA ALA A 37 -5.58 22.71 -26.93
C ALA A 37 -5.12 21.94 -25.69
N LEU A 38 -4.01 22.32 -25.07
CA LEU A 38 -3.51 21.74 -23.81
C LEU A 38 -4.48 22.00 -22.65
N GLU A 39 -4.96 23.23 -22.51
CA GLU A 39 -5.90 23.64 -21.45
C GLU A 39 -7.26 22.90 -21.55
N ASN A 40 -7.66 22.49 -22.75
CA ASN A 40 -8.95 21.84 -23.02
C ASN A 40 -8.84 20.34 -23.31
N ASP A 41 -7.68 19.74 -23.08
CA ASP A 41 -7.40 18.32 -23.35
C ASP A 41 -7.75 17.90 -24.80
N GLN A 42 -7.35 18.71 -25.76
CA GLN A 42 -7.62 18.54 -27.20
C GLN A 42 -6.35 18.15 -27.95
N ALA A 43 -6.54 17.49 -29.10
CA ALA A 43 -5.49 17.24 -30.08
C ALA A 43 -5.48 18.31 -31.18
N LEU A 44 -4.48 18.27 -32.03
CA LEU A 44 -4.30 19.19 -33.14
C LEU A 44 -4.31 18.45 -34.50
N ALA A 45 -4.90 19.04 -35.48
CA ALA A 45 -4.86 18.58 -36.88
C ALA A 45 -4.41 19.69 -37.79
N PHE A 46 -3.48 19.41 -38.69
CA PHE A 46 -3.00 20.34 -39.70
C PHE A 46 -3.44 19.85 -41.11
N ASN A 47 -3.99 20.74 -41.90
CA ASN A 47 -4.39 20.44 -43.26
C ASN A 47 -3.37 21.01 -44.25
N ASP A 48 -2.65 20.13 -44.94
CA ASP A 48 -1.57 20.50 -45.87
C ASP A 48 -2.04 21.33 -47.04
N GLU A 49 -3.31 21.15 -47.52
CA GLU A 49 -3.84 21.88 -48.64
C GLU A 49 -4.21 23.33 -48.30
N THR A 50 -4.78 23.52 -47.12
CA THR A 50 -5.23 24.87 -46.69
C THR A 50 -4.19 25.59 -45.82
N GLN A 51 -3.11 24.91 -45.45
CA GLN A 51 -2.05 25.39 -44.56
C GLN A 51 -2.61 25.94 -43.24
N ARG A 52 -3.62 25.26 -42.69
CA ARG A 52 -4.30 25.66 -41.45
C ARG A 52 -4.31 24.54 -40.41
N GLY A 53 -3.93 24.91 -39.20
CA GLY A 53 -4.13 24.09 -38.01
C GLY A 53 -5.52 24.26 -37.41
N GLN A 54 -6.06 23.22 -36.82
CA GLN A 54 -7.31 23.24 -36.07
C GLN A 54 -7.20 22.37 -34.81
N ARG A 55 -7.94 22.72 -33.78
CA ARG A 55 -8.11 21.89 -32.59
C ARG A 55 -9.21 20.86 -32.88
N ILE A 56 -8.96 19.64 -32.43
CA ILE A 56 -9.90 18.51 -32.58
C ILE A 56 -10.08 17.80 -31.25
N SER A 57 -11.16 17.07 -31.09
CA SER A 57 -11.31 16.16 -29.96
C SER A 57 -10.31 15.01 -30.07
N LYS A 58 -9.79 14.52 -28.94
CA LYS A 58 -8.95 13.30 -28.92
C LYS A 58 -9.67 12.09 -29.51
N SER A 59 -10.99 12.04 -29.44
CA SER A 59 -11.81 10.99 -30.08
C SER A 59 -11.81 11.01 -31.61
N GLU A 60 -11.35 12.10 -32.22
CA GLU A 60 -11.21 12.25 -33.66
C GLU A 60 -9.84 11.86 -34.21
N LEU A 61 -8.91 11.50 -33.30
CA LEU A 61 -7.59 10.99 -33.67
C LEU A 61 -7.71 9.58 -34.29
N PRO A 62 -6.86 9.24 -35.25
CA PRO A 62 -6.73 7.86 -35.73
C PRO A 62 -6.33 6.92 -34.60
N ASP A 63 -6.79 5.66 -34.69
CA ASP A 63 -6.52 4.61 -33.66
C ASP A 63 -5.03 4.39 -33.39
N GLU A 64 -4.16 4.73 -34.32
CA GLU A 64 -2.69 4.67 -34.19
C GLU A 64 -2.14 5.58 -33.08
N PHE A 65 -2.86 6.65 -32.71
CA PHE A 65 -2.45 7.55 -31.63
C PHE A 65 -2.75 7.00 -30.24
N SER A 66 -3.70 6.10 -30.09
CA SER A 66 -3.99 5.41 -28.82
C SER A 66 -2.79 4.59 -28.34
N ASN A 67 -2.02 4.03 -29.27
CA ASN A 67 -0.80 3.28 -28.95
C ASN A 67 0.34 4.18 -28.45
N LEU A 68 0.46 5.40 -29.00
CA LEU A 68 1.48 6.36 -28.57
C LEU A 68 1.25 6.87 -27.14
N GLU A 69 0.02 7.17 -26.76
CA GLU A 69 -0.32 7.58 -25.39
C GLU A 69 -0.03 6.44 -24.39
N ALA A 70 -0.36 5.19 -24.76
CA ALA A 70 -0.09 4.01 -23.94
C ALA A 70 1.42 3.75 -23.81
N GLU A 71 2.21 3.90 -24.87
CA GLU A 71 3.67 3.75 -24.81
C GLU A 71 4.34 4.84 -23.97
N GLN A 72 3.84 6.06 -24.04
CA GLN A 72 4.36 7.17 -23.23
C GLN A 72 4.03 6.99 -21.75
N ALA A 73 2.79 6.67 -21.42
CA ALA A 73 2.40 6.37 -20.05
C ALA A 73 3.26 5.23 -19.46
N LYS A 74 3.59 4.23 -20.28
CA LYS A 74 4.46 3.14 -19.90
C LYS A 74 5.90 3.62 -19.65
N LYS A 75 6.48 4.44 -20.53
CA LYS A 75 7.82 5.01 -20.38
C LYS A 75 7.91 5.93 -19.16
N GLU A 76 6.90 6.77 -18.93
CA GLU A 76 6.85 7.62 -17.74
C GLU A 76 6.74 6.81 -16.46
N GLN A 77 5.97 5.72 -16.48
CA GLN A 77 5.87 4.81 -15.35
C GLN A 77 7.18 4.05 -15.11
N GLU A 78 7.86 3.60 -16.15
CA GLU A 78 9.17 2.95 -16.07
C GLU A 78 10.22 3.94 -15.51
N ALA A 79 10.30 5.16 -16.02
CA ALA A 79 11.20 6.20 -15.52
C ALA A 79 10.91 6.57 -14.05
N ARG A 80 9.64 6.60 -13.65
CA ARG A 80 9.25 6.84 -12.26
C ARG A 80 9.67 5.69 -11.34
N VAL A 81 9.55 4.45 -11.81
CA VAL A 81 10.02 3.28 -11.06
C VAL A 81 11.54 3.29 -10.94
N GLU A 82 12.26 3.65 -12.00
CA GLU A 82 13.73 3.75 -11.98
C GLU A 82 14.26 4.83 -11.05
N SER A 83 13.49 5.91 -10.83
CA SER A 83 13.87 7.02 -9.95
C SER A 83 13.51 6.82 -8.47
N ASP A 84 12.60 5.88 -8.14
CA ASP A 84 12.10 5.66 -6.78
C ASP A 84 12.62 4.31 -6.23
N PRO A 85 13.56 4.33 -5.26
CA PRO A 85 14.10 3.11 -4.66
C PRO A 85 13.05 2.21 -4.00
N VAL A 86 11.97 2.79 -3.46
CA VAL A 86 10.87 2.03 -2.84
C VAL A 86 10.09 1.27 -3.91
N LEU A 87 9.80 1.91 -5.05
CA LEU A 87 9.12 1.26 -6.16
C LEU A 87 10.00 0.18 -6.81
N GLN A 88 11.31 0.42 -6.94
CA GLN A 88 12.26 -0.60 -7.40
C GLN A 88 12.25 -1.83 -6.49
N PHE A 89 12.33 -1.62 -5.17
CA PHE A 89 12.28 -2.71 -4.20
C PHE A 89 10.96 -3.49 -4.29
N ILE A 90 9.82 -2.80 -4.37
CA ILE A 90 8.51 -3.46 -4.52
C ILE A 90 8.43 -4.27 -5.82
N ASN A 91 8.99 -3.78 -6.92
CA ASN A 91 9.01 -4.50 -8.19
C ASN A 91 9.94 -5.72 -8.16
N SER A 92 11.02 -5.68 -7.39
CA SER A 92 11.92 -6.81 -7.18
C SER A 92 11.41 -7.83 -6.16
N ALA A 93 10.29 -7.57 -5.50
CA ALA A 93 9.72 -8.45 -4.46
C ALA A 93 9.61 -9.95 -4.86
N PRO A 94 9.24 -10.31 -6.11
CA PRO A 94 9.23 -11.72 -6.51
C PRO A 94 10.59 -12.42 -6.38
N SER A 95 11.70 -11.71 -6.51
CA SER A 95 13.04 -12.30 -6.41
C SER A 95 13.45 -12.68 -4.97
N ILE A 96 12.82 -12.04 -3.98
CA ILE A 96 13.05 -12.34 -2.55
C ILE A 96 11.99 -13.26 -1.95
N LYS A 97 11.04 -13.76 -2.76
CA LYS A 97 10.02 -14.70 -2.29
C LYS A 97 10.69 -16.05 -1.96
N PRO A 98 10.45 -16.62 -0.75
CA PRO A 98 10.94 -17.95 -0.44
C PRO A 98 10.43 -19.00 -1.42
N LYS A 99 11.30 -19.94 -1.80
CA LYS A 99 11.01 -20.96 -2.82
C LYS A 99 9.94 -21.98 -2.38
N ASP A 100 9.84 -22.21 -1.09
CA ASP A 100 8.90 -23.11 -0.43
C ASP A 100 7.55 -22.45 -0.14
N LEU A 101 7.42 -21.15 -0.41
CA LEU A 101 6.17 -20.42 -0.24
C LEU A 101 5.28 -20.53 -1.49
N GLU A 102 4.24 -21.35 -1.41
CA GLU A 102 3.20 -21.48 -2.45
C GLU A 102 2.24 -20.27 -2.43
N MET A 103 2.73 -19.17 -2.97
CA MET A 103 1.94 -17.93 -3.14
C MET A 103 2.26 -17.32 -4.51
N SER A 104 1.24 -16.77 -5.20
CA SER A 104 1.48 -16.08 -6.47
C SER A 104 2.34 -14.84 -6.26
N ASP A 105 3.19 -14.52 -7.24
CA ASP A 105 4.10 -13.37 -7.16
C ASP A 105 3.36 -12.04 -6.99
N VAL A 106 2.16 -11.94 -7.56
CA VAL A 106 1.29 -10.75 -7.39
C VAL A 106 0.88 -10.59 -5.93
N LYS A 107 0.40 -11.65 -5.26
CA LYS A 107 0.01 -11.60 -3.85
C LYS A 107 1.22 -11.31 -2.95
N TRP A 108 2.37 -11.94 -3.24
CA TRP A 108 3.61 -11.67 -2.53
C TRP A 108 4.05 -10.21 -2.69
N LYS A 109 3.98 -9.67 -3.92
CA LYS A 109 4.30 -8.26 -4.19
C LYS A 109 3.37 -7.31 -3.43
N TYR A 110 2.07 -7.60 -3.33
CA TYR A 110 1.14 -6.82 -2.51
C TYR A 110 1.51 -6.86 -1.02
N LEU A 111 1.84 -8.03 -0.49
CA LEU A 111 2.24 -8.20 0.90
C LEU A 111 3.49 -7.38 1.22
N VAL A 112 4.52 -7.47 0.39
CA VAL A 112 5.77 -6.69 0.51
C VAL A 112 5.48 -5.19 0.41
N ARG A 113 4.67 -4.77 -0.58
CA ARG A 113 4.31 -3.36 -0.79
C ARG A 113 3.63 -2.77 0.44
N SER A 114 2.62 -3.46 0.99
CA SER A 114 1.88 -2.96 2.15
C SER A 114 2.77 -2.90 3.39
N ALA A 115 3.61 -3.90 3.62
CA ALA A 115 4.56 -3.90 4.72
C ALA A 115 5.59 -2.77 4.62
N VAL A 116 6.20 -2.55 3.46
CA VAL A 116 7.19 -1.47 3.24
C VAL A 116 6.57 -0.09 3.46
N ARG A 117 5.28 0.06 3.16
CA ARG A 117 4.52 1.29 3.41
C ARG A 117 3.99 1.43 4.84
N GLY A 118 4.28 0.48 5.74
CA GLY A 118 3.78 0.49 7.11
C GLY A 118 2.25 0.32 7.22
N LYS A 119 1.62 -0.27 6.20
CA LYS A 119 0.17 -0.52 6.21
C LYS A 119 -0.17 -1.78 7.01
N ASN A 120 -1.39 -1.80 7.55
CA ASN A 120 -1.91 -2.98 8.21
C ASN A 120 -2.53 -3.92 7.17
N ILE A 121 -2.28 -5.22 7.30
CA ILE A 121 -2.69 -6.24 6.32
C ILE A 121 -3.53 -7.29 7.03
N MET A 122 -4.68 -7.65 6.48
CA MET A 122 -5.45 -8.79 6.95
C MET A 122 -5.43 -9.91 5.94
N MET A 123 -4.86 -11.05 6.32
CA MET A 123 -4.83 -12.26 5.51
C MET A 123 -6.04 -13.13 5.83
N VAL A 124 -6.97 -13.20 4.90
CA VAL A 124 -8.21 -13.96 5.04
C VAL A 124 -8.17 -15.22 4.17
N GLY A 125 -8.68 -16.33 4.68
CA GLY A 125 -8.78 -17.56 3.91
C GLY A 125 -9.02 -18.78 4.82
N PRO A 126 -9.22 -19.97 4.21
CA PRO A 126 -9.48 -21.20 4.95
C PRO A 126 -8.30 -21.61 5.83
N ALA A 127 -8.58 -22.47 6.82
CA ALA A 127 -7.52 -23.04 7.64
C ALA A 127 -6.53 -23.85 6.76
N GLY A 128 -5.26 -23.79 7.08
CA GLY A 128 -4.22 -24.52 6.34
C GLY A 128 -3.78 -23.90 5.01
N CYS A 129 -4.33 -22.77 4.53
CA CYS A 129 -3.94 -22.15 3.26
C CYS A 129 -2.61 -21.35 3.32
N GLY A 130 -1.83 -21.47 4.38
CA GLY A 130 -0.49 -20.87 4.47
C GLY A 130 -0.42 -19.42 4.95
N LYS A 131 -1.51 -18.83 5.50
CA LYS A 131 -1.51 -17.42 5.97
C LYS A 131 -0.38 -17.11 6.94
N THR A 132 -0.28 -17.85 8.03
CA THR A 132 0.75 -17.67 9.06
C THR A 132 2.16 -17.91 8.51
N MET A 133 2.32 -18.85 7.57
CA MET A 133 3.61 -19.10 6.91
C MET A 133 4.04 -17.90 6.05
N ALA A 134 3.13 -17.38 5.23
CA ALA A 134 3.42 -16.20 4.42
C ALA A 134 3.73 -14.95 5.26
N ALA A 135 2.98 -14.77 6.37
CA ALA A 135 3.22 -13.67 7.31
C ALA A 135 4.58 -13.75 8.02
N LYS A 136 5.09 -14.97 8.31
CA LYS A 136 6.43 -15.20 8.88
C LYS A 136 7.54 -15.06 7.84
N ALA A 137 7.29 -15.45 6.60
CA ALA A 137 8.25 -15.34 5.51
C ALA A 137 8.60 -13.90 5.13
N LEU A 138 7.66 -12.97 5.32
CA LEU A 138 7.84 -11.57 4.96
C LEU A 138 8.96 -10.86 5.74
N PRO A 139 8.97 -10.86 7.09
CA PRO A 139 10.04 -10.20 7.86
C PRO A 139 11.41 -10.81 7.58
N GLU A 140 11.51 -12.12 7.38
CA GLU A 140 12.74 -12.80 6.99
C GLU A 140 13.24 -12.32 5.63
N ALA A 141 12.38 -12.32 4.60
CA ALA A 141 12.73 -11.89 3.25
C ALA A 141 13.08 -10.40 3.16
N THR A 142 12.57 -9.57 4.06
CA THR A 142 12.80 -8.13 4.09
C THR A 142 13.78 -7.68 5.16
N ASN A 143 14.37 -8.62 5.91
CA ASN A 143 15.29 -8.38 7.02
C ASN A 143 14.76 -7.37 8.04
N ARG A 144 13.51 -7.58 8.51
CA ARG A 144 12.81 -6.69 9.45
C ARG A 144 12.64 -7.38 10.81
N PRO A 145 12.66 -6.64 11.93
CA PRO A 145 12.30 -7.17 13.24
C PRO A 145 10.92 -7.83 13.20
N PHE A 146 10.78 -8.99 13.83
CA PHE A 146 9.55 -9.78 13.82
C PHE A 146 9.04 -10.08 15.22
N PHE A 147 7.74 -9.86 15.42
CA PHE A 147 7.04 -10.19 16.65
C PHE A 147 5.77 -10.98 16.33
N TYR A 148 5.51 -12.00 17.13
CA TYR A 148 4.36 -12.91 16.94
C TYR A 148 3.48 -12.91 18.18
N PHE A 149 2.16 -12.71 17.98
CA PHE A 149 1.15 -12.77 19.03
C PHE A 149 -0.02 -13.63 18.57
N ASN A 150 -0.27 -14.75 19.25
CA ASN A 150 -1.48 -15.55 19.00
C ASN A 150 -2.63 -15.00 19.84
N LEU A 151 -3.46 -14.17 19.24
CA LEU A 151 -4.58 -13.54 19.93
C LEU A 151 -5.76 -14.48 20.11
N GLY A 152 -5.87 -15.55 19.31
CA GLY A 152 -6.89 -16.58 19.48
C GLY A 152 -6.72 -17.46 20.70
N ALA A 153 -5.48 -17.60 21.20
CA ALA A 153 -5.15 -18.38 22.40
C ALA A 153 -5.07 -17.52 23.69
N THR A 154 -5.15 -16.20 23.55
CA THR A 154 -5.02 -15.27 24.67
C THR A 154 -6.28 -15.25 25.51
N GLN A 155 -6.17 -15.56 26.81
CA GLN A 155 -7.27 -15.46 27.78
C GLN A 155 -7.37 -14.06 28.41
N ASP A 156 -6.23 -13.39 28.58
CA ASP A 156 -6.15 -12.02 29.10
C ASP A 156 -5.53 -11.08 28.04
N PRO A 157 -6.38 -10.36 27.29
CA PRO A 157 -5.92 -9.41 26.28
C PRO A 157 -5.11 -8.24 26.86
N ARG A 158 -5.47 -7.78 28.06
CA ARG A 158 -4.77 -6.63 28.68
C ARG A 158 -3.34 -7.03 29.04
N ALA A 159 -3.18 -8.16 29.70
CA ALA A 159 -1.85 -8.68 30.04
C ALA A 159 -0.97 -8.86 28.79
N THR A 160 -1.57 -9.37 27.70
CA THR A 160 -0.84 -9.64 26.45
C THR A 160 -0.48 -8.37 25.69
N LEU A 161 -1.38 -7.39 25.61
CA LEU A 161 -1.24 -6.20 24.76
C LEU A 161 -0.73 -4.96 25.54
N ILE A 162 -1.04 -4.85 26.82
CA ILE A 162 -0.66 -3.70 27.66
C ILE A 162 0.44 -4.08 28.60
N GLY A 163 0.19 -5.02 29.51
CA GLY A 163 1.12 -5.47 30.53
C GLY A 163 0.41 -5.88 31.82
N ASN A 164 1.20 -6.18 32.81
CA ASN A 164 0.73 -6.64 34.12
C ASN A 164 1.30 -5.81 35.26
N THR A 165 0.51 -5.69 36.33
CA THR A 165 0.91 -5.09 37.55
C THR A 165 1.29 -6.17 38.57
N HIS A 166 2.47 -6.10 39.13
CA HIS A 166 3.00 -7.03 40.14
C HIS A 166 3.27 -6.31 41.43
N PHE A 167 3.11 -7.02 42.51
CA PHE A 167 3.54 -6.52 43.84
C PHE A 167 4.88 -7.15 44.18
N THR A 168 5.95 -6.33 44.24
CA THR A 168 7.31 -6.77 44.50
C THR A 168 7.97 -5.81 45.49
N ASP A 169 8.62 -6.32 46.52
CA ASP A 169 9.36 -5.56 47.51
C ASP A 169 8.54 -4.46 48.22
N GLY A 170 7.25 -4.71 48.45
CA GLY A 170 6.37 -3.76 49.13
C GLY A 170 5.82 -2.64 48.26
N ALA A 171 6.08 -2.67 46.95
CA ALA A 171 5.59 -1.71 45.98
C ALA A 171 4.84 -2.39 44.81
N THR A 172 3.90 -1.66 44.22
CA THR A 172 3.22 -2.07 42.97
C THR A 172 4.06 -1.62 41.79
N VAL A 173 4.49 -2.57 40.96
CA VAL A 173 5.29 -2.30 39.73
C VAL A 173 4.51 -2.74 38.52
N PHE A 174 4.46 -1.90 37.51
CA PHE A 174 3.84 -2.21 36.20
C PHE A 174 4.93 -2.66 35.22
N ASP A 175 4.75 -3.86 34.66
CA ASP A 175 5.61 -4.41 33.59
C ASP A 175 4.90 -4.35 32.23
N GLN A 176 5.50 -3.63 31.30
CA GLN A 176 5.02 -3.51 29.94
C GLN A 176 5.10 -4.86 29.21
N SER A 177 4.07 -5.15 28.42
CA SER A 177 4.02 -6.37 27.59
C SER A 177 5.08 -6.37 26.49
N ALA A 178 5.31 -7.56 25.90
CA ALA A 178 6.12 -7.68 24.68
C ALA A 178 5.51 -6.92 23.49
N PHE A 179 4.17 -6.76 23.46
CA PHE A 179 3.49 -6.00 22.41
C PHE A 179 3.82 -4.51 22.47
N VAL A 180 3.87 -3.93 23.66
CA VAL A 180 4.29 -2.53 23.85
C VAL A 180 5.71 -2.31 23.35
N LYS A 181 6.63 -3.26 23.58
CA LYS A 181 8.00 -3.20 23.04
C LYS A 181 8.02 -3.35 21.51
N ALA A 182 7.17 -4.24 20.97
CA ALA A 182 7.07 -4.48 19.54
C ALA A 182 6.63 -3.24 18.77
N ILE A 183 5.59 -2.52 19.25
CA ILE A 183 5.09 -1.31 18.58
C ILE A 183 6.07 -0.14 18.62
N GLN A 184 7.03 -0.14 19.55
CA GLN A 184 8.11 0.86 19.66
C GLN A 184 9.34 0.51 18.81
N THR A 185 9.39 -0.67 18.21
CA THR A 185 10.52 -1.11 17.38
C THR A 185 10.32 -0.65 15.93
N GLU A 186 11.19 0.25 15.47
CA GLU A 186 11.10 0.77 14.09
C GLU A 186 11.15 -0.36 13.04
N ASN A 187 10.35 -0.21 11.99
CA ASN A 187 10.24 -1.15 10.89
C ASN A 187 9.83 -2.58 11.30
N ALA A 188 9.31 -2.78 12.50
CA ALA A 188 8.87 -4.10 12.93
C ALA A 188 7.68 -4.61 12.09
N VAL A 189 7.65 -5.92 11.87
CA VAL A 189 6.48 -6.66 11.37
C VAL A 189 5.87 -7.39 12.56
N ILE A 190 4.63 -7.04 12.89
CA ILE A 190 3.90 -7.59 14.03
C ILE A 190 2.77 -8.48 13.51
N LEU A 191 2.90 -9.79 13.74
CA LEU A 191 1.88 -10.77 13.37
C LEU A 191 0.91 -10.99 14.53
N MET A 192 -0.36 -10.66 14.30
CA MET A 192 -1.49 -10.94 15.17
C MET A 192 -2.26 -12.13 14.60
N ASP A 193 -1.92 -13.32 15.07
CA ASP A 193 -2.48 -14.57 14.55
C ASP A 193 -3.84 -14.87 15.18
N GLU A 194 -4.75 -15.45 14.37
CA GLU A 194 -6.11 -15.83 14.77
C GLU A 194 -6.97 -14.66 15.31
N LEU A 195 -6.85 -13.45 14.72
CA LEU A 195 -7.56 -12.25 15.18
C LEU A 195 -9.09 -12.46 15.25
N SER A 196 -9.68 -13.28 14.38
CA SER A 196 -11.11 -13.62 14.39
C SER A 196 -11.55 -14.45 15.60
N ARG A 197 -10.59 -15.04 16.34
CA ARG A 197 -10.84 -15.79 17.58
C ARG A 197 -10.54 -14.98 18.84
N ALA A 198 -9.90 -13.83 18.68
CA ALA A 198 -9.51 -12.98 19.80
C ALA A 198 -10.72 -12.52 20.63
N HIS A 199 -10.48 -12.26 21.90
CA HIS A 199 -11.49 -11.66 22.76
C HIS A 199 -11.81 -10.23 22.28
N PRO A 200 -13.08 -9.76 22.31
CA PRO A 200 -13.46 -8.42 21.87
C PRO A 200 -12.67 -7.28 22.53
N GLU A 201 -12.22 -7.48 23.75
CA GLU A 201 -11.36 -6.51 24.45
C GLU A 201 -10.02 -6.30 23.73
N ALA A 202 -9.43 -7.34 23.14
CA ALA A 202 -8.25 -7.19 22.30
C ALA A 202 -8.51 -6.27 21.10
N TRP A 203 -9.68 -6.40 20.48
CA TRP A 203 -10.06 -5.55 19.36
C TRP A 203 -10.16 -4.08 19.78
N ASN A 204 -10.80 -3.81 20.94
CA ASN A 204 -10.92 -2.46 21.48
C ASN A 204 -9.55 -1.81 21.76
N ILE A 205 -8.62 -2.57 22.35
CA ILE A 205 -7.24 -2.10 22.59
C ILE A 205 -6.52 -1.78 21.29
N LEU A 206 -6.73 -2.60 20.24
CA LEU A 206 -6.07 -2.44 18.95
C LEU A 206 -6.65 -1.31 18.10
N MET A 207 -7.83 -0.78 18.40
CA MET A 207 -8.50 0.24 17.57
C MET A 207 -7.62 1.47 17.33
N THR A 208 -7.00 2.02 18.38
CA THR A 208 -6.13 3.21 18.26
C THR A 208 -4.75 2.88 17.68
N VAL A 209 -4.25 1.68 17.96
CA VAL A 209 -2.96 1.20 17.46
C VAL A 209 -2.97 1.01 15.93
N LEU A 210 -4.09 0.49 15.41
CA LEU A 210 -4.26 0.18 13.99
C LEU A 210 -4.81 1.36 13.18
N ASP A 211 -5.31 2.40 13.82
CA ASP A 211 -5.84 3.58 13.12
C ASP A 211 -4.71 4.39 12.47
N GLU A 212 -4.79 4.66 11.17
CA GLU A 212 -3.72 5.34 10.42
C GLU A 212 -3.41 6.76 10.93
N ASN A 213 -4.38 7.43 11.54
CA ASN A 213 -4.24 8.80 12.01
C ASN A 213 -3.87 8.89 13.49
N GLN A 214 -4.06 7.79 14.26
CA GLN A 214 -3.81 7.77 15.70
C GLN A 214 -2.51 7.06 16.04
N ARG A 215 -2.38 5.79 15.70
CA ARG A 215 -1.14 5.00 15.86
C ARG A 215 -0.54 5.10 17.26
N TYR A 216 -1.34 4.91 18.31
CA TYR A 216 -0.86 4.91 19.69
C TYR A 216 -1.55 3.86 20.56
N LEU A 217 -0.90 3.52 21.67
CA LEU A 217 -1.44 2.74 22.79
C LEU A 217 -1.28 3.54 24.07
N ARG A 218 -2.34 3.65 24.88
CA ARG A 218 -2.28 4.26 26.18
C ARG A 218 -2.17 3.19 27.28
N LEU A 219 -1.24 3.39 28.21
CA LEU A 219 -0.98 2.47 29.33
C LEU A 219 -1.62 3.05 30.60
N ASP A 220 -2.95 2.91 30.72
CA ASP A 220 -3.69 3.44 31.87
C ASP A 220 -3.39 2.70 33.20
N GLU A 221 -2.76 1.53 33.13
CA GLU A 221 -2.32 0.72 34.27
C GLU A 221 -1.00 1.21 34.88
N ASP A 222 -0.20 1.97 34.13
CA ASP A 222 1.01 2.61 34.60
C ASP A 222 0.66 3.87 35.43
N VAL A 223 1.35 4.10 36.53
CA VAL A 223 1.17 5.28 37.41
C VAL A 223 1.26 6.60 36.63
N ASN A 224 2.11 6.63 35.61
CA ASN A 224 2.30 7.80 34.73
C ASN A 224 1.34 7.84 33.54
N ALA A 225 0.54 6.79 33.33
CA ALA A 225 -0.37 6.61 32.19
C ALA A 225 0.21 7.08 30.85
N PRO A 226 1.40 6.62 30.43
CA PRO A 226 2.07 7.11 29.24
C PRO A 226 1.32 6.70 27.98
N THR A 227 1.36 7.59 26.97
CA THR A 227 0.91 7.27 25.60
C THR A 227 2.11 6.79 24.80
N ILE A 228 2.04 5.57 24.30
CA ILE A 228 3.09 4.94 23.51
C ILE A 228 2.71 5.04 22.01
N ASN A 229 3.47 5.80 21.25
CA ASN A 229 3.26 5.89 19.81
C ASN A 229 3.85 4.68 19.09
N VAL A 230 3.16 4.23 18.04
CA VAL A 230 3.69 3.20 17.14
C VAL A 230 4.84 3.80 16.33
N ALA A 231 5.99 3.13 16.36
CA ALA A 231 7.20 3.58 15.68
C ALA A 231 7.05 3.60 14.15
N ASN A 232 7.90 4.37 13.49
CA ASN A 232 7.89 4.50 12.04
C ASN A 232 8.13 3.15 11.34
N GLY A 233 7.42 2.93 10.23
CA GLY A 233 7.57 1.74 9.42
C GLY A 233 6.98 0.46 10.02
N VAL A 234 6.40 0.48 11.22
CA VAL A 234 5.73 -0.69 11.81
C VAL A 234 4.55 -1.10 10.94
N SER A 235 4.49 -2.39 10.60
CA SER A 235 3.42 -3.00 9.82
C SER A 235 2.77 -4.12 10.65
N PHE A 236 1.44 -4.09 10.73
CA PHE A 236 0.67 -5.14 11.39
C PHE A 236 0.13 -6.11 10.34
N ILE A 237 0.29 -7.40 10.60
CA ILE A 237 -0.32 -8.46 9.81
C ILE A 237 -1.28 -9.22 10.72
N ALA A 238 -2.55 -9.29 10.35
CA ALA A 238 -3.52 -10.12 11.03
C ALA A 238 -3.87 -11.34 10.18
N THR A 239 -4.09 -12.48 10.82
CA THR A 239 -4.70 -13.63 10.15
C THR A 239 -6.12 -13.83 10.68
N ALA A 240 -7.04 -14.14 9.78
CA ALA A 240 -8.42 -14.43 10.12
C ALA A 240 -8.96 -15.61 9.31
N ASN A 241 -9.78 -16.43 9.95
CA ASN A 241 -10.62 -17.39 9.28
C ASN A 241 -12.03 -16.80 9.27
N ILE A 242 -12.57 -16.53 8.08
CA ILE A 242 -13.91 -15.96 7.90
C ILE A 242 -14.74 -16.99 7.14
N GLY A 243 -15.89 -17.34 7.70
CA GLY A 243 -16.83 -18.31 7.14
C GLY A 243 -17.73 -18.90 8.22
N THR A 244 -18.92 -19.31 7.83
CA THR A 244 -19.92 -19.91 8.74
C THR A 244 -19.52 -21.32 9.23
N GLU A 245 -18.55 -21.93 8.57
CA GLU A 245 -17.99 -23.25 8.91
C GLU A 245 -17.06 -23.24 10.14
N TYR A 246 -16.62 -22.04 10.59
CA TYR A 246 -15.71 -21.89 11.73
C TYR A 246 -16.47 -21.56 13.01
N THR A 247 -16.82 -22.57 13.80
CA THR A 247 -17.65 -22.44 15.01
C THR A 247 -17.02 -21.64 16.15
N SER A 248 -15.68 -21.49 16.16
CA SER A 248 -14.94 -20.74 17.19
C SER A 248 -14.53 -19.35 16.76
N THR A 249 -14.93 -18.90 15.56
CA THR A 249 -14.65 -17.54 15.09
C THR A 249 -15.79 -16.60 15.44
N ARG A 250 -15.43 -15.37 15.75
CA ARG A 250 -16.39 -14.27 15.96
C ARG A 250 -16.50 -13.45 14.69
N THR A 251 -17.67 -12.87 14.47
CA THR A 251 -17.81 -11.84 13.43
C THR A 251 -16.96 -10.65 13.81
N LEU A 252 -15.95 -10.35 12.97
CA LEU A 252 -15.11 -9.18 13.17
C LEU A 252 -15.94 -7.91 13.03
N ASP A 253 -15.69 -6.94 13.90
CA ASP A 253 -16.27 -5.61 13.78
C ASP A 253 -15.81 -4.96 12.47
N ARG A 254 -16.76 -4.36 11.76
CA ARG A 254 -16.48 -3.65 10.51
C ARG A 254 -15.48 -2.52 10.71
N ALA A 255 -15.58 -1.77 11.81
CA ALA A 255 -14.64 -0.72 12.15
C ALA A 255 -13.20 -1.24 12.34
N LEU A 256 -13.03 -2.46 12.87
CA LEU A 256 -11.73 -3.12 12.94
C LEU A 256 -11.23 -3.54 11.56
N MET A 257 -12.11 -4.10 10.72
CA MET A 257 -11.75 -4.52 9.35
C MET A 257 -11.32 -3.36 8.47
N ASP A 258 -11.96 -2.20 8.59
CA ASP A 258 -11.66 -0.98 7.83
C ASP A 258 -10.23 -0.43 8.11
N ARG A 259 -9.55 -0.93 9.14
CA ARG A 259 -8.16 -0.58 9.48
C ARG A 259 -7.11 -1.44 8.79
N PHE A 260 -7.54 -2.38 7.96
CA PHE A 260 -6.66 -3.30 7.24
C PHE A 260 -6.87 -3.21 5.72
N GLU A 261 -5.78 -3.39 4.98
CA GLU A 261 -5.83 -3.81 3.57
C GLU A 261 -6.10 -5.33 3.54
N ILE A 262 -7.14 -5.78 2.84
CA ILE A 262 -7.58 -7.20 2.82
C ILE A 262 -7.26 -7.84 1.47
#